data_0f683462bcf792e9b120668202d592d7
#
_entry.id   0f683462bcf792e9b120668202d592d7
#
_cell.length_a   1.000
_cell.length_b   1.000
_cell.length_c   1.000
_cell.angle_alpha   90.00
_cell.angle_beta   90.00
_cell.angle_gamma   90.00
#
_symmetry.space_group_name_H-M   'P 1'
#
loop_
_entity.id
_entity.type
_entity.pdbx_description
1 polymer ?
#
loop_
_entity_poly.entity_id
_entity_poly.type
_entity_poly.pdbx_seq_one_letter_code
_entity_poly.pdbx_strand_id
1 'polypeptide(L)'
;MAALGFMIFGCGVEMAGITVSKGIVKWFKGKEMALAMGLEMAIARIGVAAAVLISPAIANMGGVKDVSRSVLFCVILLLIGFIAFCVYFVMDKKLEKQMGESGEEPEEPFQIKDLGLIFSSKVFWIVALLCVLYYSAIFPFQKYAINMLQCNLDFTAEKAGMIFSVFPLGAAAITPLLGNFLDRKGKGASMLIYGAFLMIICHLAFALALPALKGSIAGPIVAFTSIVLLGISFSLVPAALWPSVPKLVDNRLLGSAYAVIFWIQNIGLFAFPMIIGKVLAAVNPGIEDPLQYNYTVPMLIFASLGVFALFLGLWLKAEDKKKGYGLELPNIKKD
;
A
#
# COMPACT_ATOMS: atom_id res chain seq x y z
N MET A 1 -12.29 26.31 -4.38
CA MET A 1 -10.87 26.41 -3.99
C MET A 1 -10.34 25.16 -3.30
N ALA A 2 -10.97 24.68 -2.20
CA ALA A 2 -10.49 23.48 -1.48
C ALA A 2 -10.38 22.22 -2.37
N ALA A 3 -11.37 21.93 -3.20
CA ALA A 3 -11.34 20.78 -4.11
C ALA A 3 -10.22 20.87 -5.15
N LEU A 4 -9.95 22.07 -5.69
CA LEU A 4 -8.84 22.28 -6.62
C LEU A 4 -7.48 22.11 -5.92
N GLY A 5 -7.33 22.67 -4.72
CA GLY A 5 -6.11 22.46 -3.92
C GLY A 5 -5.87 21.00 -3.59
N PHE A 6 -6.90 20.24 -3.25
CA PHE A 6 -6.80 18.81 -2.98
C PHE A 6 -6.44 18.00 -4.24
N MET A 7 -6.97 18.38 -5.40
CA MET A 7 -6.62 17.75 -6.69
C MET A 7 -5.13 17.99 -7.03
N ILE A 8 -4.64 19.22 -6.89
CA ILE A 8 -3.22 19.55 -7.12
C ILE A 8 -2.32 18.78 -6.15
N PHE A 9 -2.70 18.73 -4.86
CA PHE A 9 -1.99 17.97 -3.84
C PHE A 9 -1.95 16.47 -4.19
N GLY A 10 -3.08 15.89 -4.61
CA GLY A 10 -3.15 14.49 -5.03
C GLY A 10 -2.20 14.17 -6.19
N CYS A 11 -2.17 15.02 -7.23
CA CYS A 11 -1.19 14.87 -8.31
C CYS A 11 0.24 14.91 -7.80
N GLY A 12 0.56 15.83 -6.87
CA GLY A 12 1.90 15.93 -6.27
C GLY A 12 2.29 14.70 -5.48
N VAL A 13 1.37 14.10 -4.72
CA VAL A 13 1.61 12.87 -3.95
C VAL A 13 1.97 11.70 -4.86
N GLU A 14 1.22 11.49 -5.94
CA GLU A 14 1.50 10.41 -6.89
C GLU A 14 2.84 10.61 -7.61
N MET A 15 3.14 11.84 -8.04
CA MET A 15 4.44 12.17 -8.65
C MET A 15 5.60 11.93 -7.68
N ALA A 16 5.45 12.31 -6.41
CA ALA A 16 6.47 12.07 -5.39
C ALA A 16 6.70 10.57 -5.17
N GLY A 17 5.63 9.77 -5.04
CA GLY A 17 5.72 8.32 -4.88
C GLY A 17 6.47 7.64 -6.02
N ILE A 18 6.15 7.99 -7.26
CA ILE A 18 6.82 7.45 -8.46
C ILE A 18 8.32 7.83 -8.45
N THR A 19 8.62 9.10 -8.17
CA THR A 19 9.99 9.61 -8.20
C THR A 19 10.85 8.96 -7.11
N VAL A 20 10.32 8.80 -5.89
CA VAL A 20 11.03 8.14 -4.79
C VAL A 20 11.27 6.68 -5.11
N SER A 21 10.24 5.95 -5.56
CA SER A 21 10.37 4.53 -5.92
C SER A 21 11.42 4.35 -7.03
N LYS A 22 11.42 5.20 -8.06
CA LYS A 22 12.42 5.17 -9.13
C LYS A 22 13.82 5.48 -8.60
N GLY A 23 13.94 6.50 -7.73
CA GLY A 23 15.20 6.84 -7.08
C GLY A 23 15.76 5.69 -6.25
N ILE A 24 14.94 5.01 -5.46
CA ILE A 24 15.36 3.84 -4.69
C ILE A 24 15.89 2.73 -5.62
N VAL A 25 15.21 2.43 -6.72
CA VAL A 25 15.69 1.43 -7.68
C VAL A 25 17.06 1.82 -8.23
N LYS A 26 17.24 3.08 -8.63
CA LYS A 26 18.49 3.60 -9.19
C LYS A 26 19.67 3.48 -8.21
N TRP A 27 19.45 3.87 -6.94
CA TRP A 27 20.51 3.93 -5.93
C TRP A 27 20.80 2.57 -5.26
N PHE A 28 19.81 1.66 -5.20
CA PHE A 28 19.87 0.39 -4.48
C PHE A 28 19.83 -0.85 -5.38
N LYS A 29 19.94 -0.71 -6.71
CA LYS A 29 19.97 -1.84 -7.64
C LYS A 29 21.13 -2.78 -7.33
N GLY A 30 20.81 -4.05 -7.07
CA GLY A 30 21.79 -5.06 -6.67
C GLY A 30 22.21 -5.01 -5.20
N LYS A 31 21.60 -4.12 -4.40
CA LYS A 31 21.81 -3.98 -2.96
C LYS A 31 20.47 -4.22 -2.22
N GLU A 32 20.26 -3.55 -1.07
CA GLU A 32 19.10 -3.73 -0.20
C GLU A 32 17.87 -2.95 -0.70
N MET A 33 17.44 -3.18 -1.94
CA MET A 33 16.35 -2.44 -2.60
C MET A 33 15.00 -2.65 -1.90
N ALA A 34 14.66 -3.89 -1.52
CA ALA A 34 13.38 -4.17 -0.88
C ALA A 34 13.34 -3.61 0.56
N LEU A 35 14.48 -3.59 1.26
CA LEU A 35 14.61 -2.92 2.55
C LEU A 35 14.37 -1.42 2.42
N ALA A 36 14.99 -0.76 1.42
CA ALA A 36 14.84 0.67 1.18
C ALA A 36 13.38 1.05 0.86
N MET A 37 12.72 0.28 -0.01
CA MET A 37 11.28 0.45 -0.30
C MET A 37 10.40 0.16 0.92
N GLY A 38 10.77 -0.83 1.73
CA GLY A 38 10.09 -1.14 2.99
C GLY A 38 10.20 -0.02 4.02
N LEU A 39 11.37 0.63 4.12
CA LEU A 39 11.60 1.80 4.98
C LEU A 39 10.81 3.02 4.49
N GLU A 40 10.77 3.28 3.19
CA GLU A 40 9.93 4.32 2.58
C GLU A 40 8.49 4.17 3.04
N MET A 41 7.92 2.97 2.87
CA MET A 41 6.55 2.68 3.26
C MET A 41 6.32 2.78 4.78
N ALA A 42 7.30 2.38 5.60
CA ALA A 42 7.22 2.49 7.05
C ALA A 42 7.19 3.97 7.50
N ILE A 43 8.06 4.81 6.94
CA ILE A 43 8.11 6.25 7.22
C ILE A 43 6.80 6.93 6.80
N ALA A 44 6.26 6.57 5.63
CA ALA A 44 4.97 7.09 5.17
C ALA A 44 3.84 6.77 6.17
N ARG A 45 3.79 5.54 6.72
CA ARG A 45 2.79 5.14 7.72
C ARG A 45 2.97 5.84 9.06
N ILE A 46 4.22 6.03 9.50
CA ILE A 46 4.51 6.85 10.68
C ILE A 46 4.03 8.28 10.47
N GLY A 47 4.25 8.84 9.27
CA GLY A 47 3.74 10.16 8.90
C GLY A 47 2.21 10.27 8.99
N VAL A 48 1.47 9.26 8.51
CA VAL A 48 0.01 9.20 8.64
C VAL A 48 -0.41 9.13 10.11
N ALA A 49 0.22 8.27 10.92
CA ALA A 49 -0.07 8.17 12.35
C ALA A 49 0.22 9.49 13.08
N ALA A 50 1.35 10.13 12.78
CA ALA A 50 1.72 11.42 13.34
C ALA A 50 0.71 12.51 12.96
N ALA A 51 0.24 12.55 11.72
CA ALA A 51 -0.77 13.50 11.27
C ALA A 51 -2.08 13.36 12.05
N VAL A 52 -2.54 12.12 12.28
CA VAL A 52 -3.76 11.84 13.06
C VAL A 52 -3.62 12.27 14.52
N LEU A 53 -2.47 12.03 15.14
CA LEU A 53 -2.24 12.34 16.55
C LEU A 53 -1.92 13.83 16.80
N ILE A 54 -1.11 14.44 15.95
CA ILE A 54 -0.56 15.79 16.17
C ILE A 54 -1.52 16.88 15.65
N SER A 55 -2.22 16.61 14.54
CA SER A 55 -3.05 17.61 13.89
C SER A 55 -4.17 18.17 14.80
N PRO A 56 -4.93 17.35 15.57
CA PRO A 56 -5.92 17.87 16.51
C PRO A 56 -5.31 18.69 17.65
N ALA A 57 -4.14 18.29 18.14
CA ALA A 57 -3.43 19.02 19.19
C ALA A 57 -3.02 20.41 18.72
N ILE A 58 -2.47 20.53 17.51
CA ILE A 58 -2.11 21.81 16.90
C ILE A 58 -3.35 22.67 16.64
N ALA A 59 -4.44 22.08 16.14
CA ALA A 59 -5.67 22.82 15.89
C ALA A 59 -6.26 23.44 17.17
N ASN A 60 -6.07 22.81 18.33
CA ASN A 60 -6.58 23.25 19.63
C ASN A 60 -5.59 24.16 20.41
N MET A 61 -4.39 24.43 19.89
CA MET A 61 -3.42 25.32 20.53
C MET A 61 -4.03 26.72 20.74
N GLY A 62 -3.83 27.27 21.94
CA GLY A 62 -4.32 28.62 22.30
C GLY A 62 -5.80 28.67 22.67
N GLY A 63 -6.46 27.57 22.98
CA GLY A 63 -7.81 27.51 23.52
C GLY A 63 -8.94 27.78 22.53
N VAL A 64 -8.63 28.10 21.27
CA VAL A 64 -9.60 28.26 20.17
C VAL A 64 -9.26 27.27 19.08
N LYS A 65 -10.24 26.45 18.70
CA LYS A 65 -10.08 25.47 17.62
C LYS A 65 -9.91 26.17 16.28
N ASP A 66 -8.72 26.06 15.70
CA ASP A 66 -8.40 26.61 14.38
C ASP A 66 -7.68 25.56 13.52
N VAL A 67 -8.39 25.04 12.54
CA VAL A 67 -7.88 24.01 11.60
C VAL A 67 -6.76 24.56 10.72
N SER A 68 -6.73 25.87 10.46
CA SER A 68 -5.71 26.51 9.62
C SER A 68 -4.29 26.33 10.17
N ARG A 69 -4.14 26.25 11.50
CA ARG A 69 -2.85 25.97 12.15
C ARG A 69 -2.28 24.59 11.78
N SER A 70 -3.15 23.59 11.77
CA SER A 70 -2.73 22.21 11.35
C SER A 70 -2.35 22.19 9.87
N VAL A 71 -3.10 22.90 9.02
CA VAL A 71 -2.76 23.01 7.59
C VAL A 71 -1.42 23.74 7.42
N LEU A 72 -1.20 24.85 8.13
CA LEU A 72 0.06 25.59 8.07
C LEU A 72 1.26 24.71 8.53
N PHE A 73 1.08 23.95 9.59
CA PHE A 73 2.09 23.00 10.06
C PHE A 73 2.45 21.97 8.98
N CYS A 74 1.45 21.41 8.29
CA CYS A 74 1.67 20.49 7.17
C CYS A 74 2.42 21.18 6.01
N VAL A 75 2.10 22.44 5.71
CA VAL A 75 2.83 23.23 4.68
C VAL A 75 4.30 23.40 5.06
N ILE A 76 4.61 23.68 6.33
CA ILE A 76 6.00 23.79 6.81
C ILE A 76 6.74 22.45 6.62
N LEU A 77 6.12 21.32 6.97
CA LEU A 77 6.70 19.99 6.74
C LEU A 77 6.94 19.71 5.26
N LEU A 78 6.01 20.11 4.38
CA LEU A 78 6.18 19.99 2.92
C LEU A 78 7.34 20.84 2.41
N LEU A 79 7.53 22.05 2.93
CA LEU A 79 8.68 22.90 2.59
C LEU A 79 10.02 22.26 3.01
N ILE A 80 10.08 21.67 4.20
CA ILE A 80 11.26 20.91 4.65
C ILE A 80 11.51 19.72 3.70
N GLY A 81 10.46 18.99 3.34
CA GLY A 81 10.55 17.89 2.37
C GLY A 81 11.03 18.36 1.00
N PHE A 82 10.57 19.51 0.54
CA PHE A 82 11.01 20.12 -0.72
C PHE A 82 12.51 20.48 -0.70
N ILE A 83 12.99 21.05 0.39
CA ILE A 83 14.43 21.35 0.57
C ILE A 83 15.24 20.04 0.52
N ALA A 84 14.81 19.01 1.23
CA ALA A 84 15.46 17.70 1.19
C ALA A 84 15.48 17.11 -0.24
N PHE A 85 14.38 17.29 -0.99
CA PHE A 85 14.31 16.85 -2.38
C PHE A 85 15.28 17.63 -3.29
N CYS A 86 15.48 18.94 -3.07
CA CYS A 86 16.49 19.71 -3.79
C CYS A 86 17.92 19.20 -3.52
N VAL A 87 18.22 18.80 -2.29
CA VAL A 87 19.51 18.14 -1.95
C VAL A 87 19.64 16.81 -2.68
N TYR A 88 18.61 15.98 -2.63
CA TYR A 88 18.57 14.72 -3.39
C TYR A 88 18.84 14.94 -4.87
N PHE A 89 18.20 15.92 -5.50
CA PHE A 89 18.37 16.24 -6.92
C PHE A 89 19.85 16.56 -7.28
N VAL A 90 20.54 17.31 -6.42
CA VAL A 90 21.96 17.59 -6.61
C VAL A 90 22.82 16.34 -6.50
N MET A 91 22.48 15.45 -5.53
CA MET A 91 23.18 14.18 -5.36
C MET A 91 22.92 13.23 -6.54
N ASP A 92 21.68 13.17 -7.02
CA ASP A 92 21.28 12.32 -8.12
C ASP A 92 21.99 12.73 -9.43
N LYS A 93 22.10 14.03 -9.72
CA LYS A 93 22.90 14.53 -10.84
C LYS A 93 24.38 14.14 -10.76
N LYS A 94 24.96 14.12 -9.55
CA LYS A 94 26.34 13.64 -9.38
C LYS A 94 26.47 12.16 -9.68
N LEU A 95 25.49 11.36 -9.23
CA LEU A 95 25.44 9.93 -9.53
C LEU A 95 25.30 9.69 -11.04
N GLU A 96 24.40 10.40 -11.72
CA GLU A 96 24.25 10.31 -13.18
C GLU A 96 25.55 10.58 -13.94
N LYS A 97 26.29 11.60 -13.51
CA LYS A 97 27.59 11.90 -14.12
C LYS A 97 28.58 10.75 -13.93
N GLN A 98 28.63 10.16 -12.72
CA GLN A 98 29.50 9.01 -12.44
C GLN A 98 29.11 7.77 -13.23
N MET A 99 27.79 7.50 -13.37
CA MET A 99 27.27 6.39 -14.17
C MET A 99 27.57 6.57 -15.67
N GLY A 100 27.42 7.78 -16.19
CA GLY A 100 27.77 8.12 -17.58
C GLY A 100 29.29 7.93 -17.85
N GLU A 101 30.14 8.26 -16.89
CA GLU A 101 31.60 8.00 -16.96
C GLU A 101 31.93 6.51 -16.89
N SER A 102 31.05 5.68 -16.30
CA SER A 102 31.16 4.22 -16.23
C SER A 102 30.59 3.47 -17.45
N GLY A 103 30.11 4.21 -18.47
CA GLY A 103 29.56 3.64 -19.70
C GLY A 103 28.14 3.08 -19.60
N GLU A 104 27.41 3.39 -18.52
CA GLU A 104 25.98 3.11 -18.43
C GLU A 104 25.21 4.10 -19.31
N GLU A 105 24.30 3.60 -20.16
CA GLU A 105 23.48 4.43 -21.02
C GLU A 105 22.57 5.34 -20.22
N PRO A 106 22.49 6.65 -20.56
CA PRO A 106 21.56 7.57 -19.91
C PRO A 106 20.10 7.12 -20.15
N GLU A 107 19.23 7.36 -19.19
CA GLU A 107 17.81 7.08 -19.38
C GLU A 107 17.24 7.86 -20.56
N GLU A 108 16.65 7.16 -21.51
CA GLU A 108 15.93 7.79 -22.61
C GLU A 108 14.70 8.58 -22.11
N PRO A 109 14.41 9.76 -22.69
CA PRO A 109 13.19 10.49 -22.33
C PRO A 109 11.95 9.68 -22.71
N PHE A 110 10.91 9.77 -21.88
CA PHE A 110 9.64 9.09 -22.10
C PHE A 110 9.07 9.36 -23.50
N GLN A 111 8.66 8.31 -24.17
CA GLN A 111 7.96 8.38 -25.47
C GLN A 111 6.60 7.67 -25.35
N ILE A 112 5.56 8.23 -25.97
CA ILE A 112 4.20 7.64 -25.94
C ILE A 112 4.17 6.20 -26.48
N LYS A 113 5.06 5.87 -27.44
CA LYS A 113 5.22 4.49 -27.94
C LYS A 113 5.62 3.49 -26.84
N ASP A 114 6.28 3.96 -25.77
CA ASP A 114 6.72 3.11 -24.66
C ASP A 114 5.53 2.54 -23.90
N LEU A 115 4.41 3.24 -23.84
CA LEU A 115 3.16 2.71 -23.29
C LEU A 115 2.70 1.46 -24.04
N GLY A 116 2.87 1.42 -25.36
CA GLY A 116 2.55 0.24 -26.17
C GLY A 116 3.36 -0.99 -25.74
N LEU A 117 4.65 -0.81 -25.43
CA LEU A 117 5.52 -1.88 -24.94
C LEU A 117 5.11 -2.37 -23.54
N ILE A 118 4.78 -1.44 -22.66
CA ILE A 118 4.30 -1.76 -21.29
C ILE A 118 2.99 -2.55 -21.37
N PHE A 119 2.01 -2.05 -22.13
CA PHE A 119 0.69 -2.67 -22.27
C PHE A 119 0.72 -4.01 -23.01
N SER A 120 1.72 -4.27 -23.86
CA SER A 120 1.91 -5.58 -24.51
C SER A 120 2.45 -6.64 -23.56
N SER A 121 3.02 -6.26 -22.42
CA SER A 121 3.59 -7.19 -21.43
C SER A 121 2.50 -7.83 -20.59
N LYS A 122 2.29 -9.14 -20.75
CA LYS A 122 1.38 -9.95 -19.94
C LYS A 122 1.71 -9.88 -18.43
N VAL A 123 3.00 -9.94 -18.11
CA VAL A 123 3.45 -9.95 -16.71
C VAL A 123 3.25 -8.60 -16.05
N PHE A 124 3.39 -7.51 -16.81
CA PHE A 124 3.03 -6.18 -16.34
C PHE A 124 1.58 -6.12 -15.87
N TRP A 125 0.63 -6.64 -16.66
CA TRP A 125 -0.78 -6.68 -16.29
C TRP A 125 -1.04 -7.51 -15.05
N ILE A 126 -0.36 -8.65 -14.89
CA ILE A 126 -0.50 -9.48 -13.68
C ILE A 126 -0.09 -8.67 -12.44
N VAL A 127 1.03 -7.95 -12.49
CA VAL A 127 1.52 -7.13 -11.37
C VAL A 127 0.61 -5.92 -11.12
N ALA A 128 0.17 -5.22 -12.17
CA ALA A 128 -0.75 -4.09 -12.03
C ALA A 128 -2.09 -4.52 -11.41
N LEU A 129 -2.66 -5.65 -11.85
CA LEU A 129 -3.89 -6.18 -11.28
C LEU A 129 -3.69 -6.68 -9.85
N LEU A 130 -2.57 -7.34 -9.54
CA LEU A 130 -2.21 -7.68 -8.15
C LEU A 130 -2.19 -6.43 -7.27
N CYS A 131 -1.57 -5.35 -7.73
CA CYS A 131 -1.53 -4.08 -7.02
C CYS A 131 -2.96 -3.57 -6.73
N VAL A 132 -3.83 -3.50 -7.76
CA VAL A 132 -5.23 -3.08 -7.58
C VAL A 132 -5.95 -3.93 -6.54
N LEU A 133 -5.86 -5.26 -6.65
CA LEU A 133 -6.58 -6.18 -5.77
C LEU A 133 -6.16 -6.03 -4.31
N TYR A 134 -4.86 -5.98 -4.05
CA TYR A 134 -4.35 -5.81 -2.69
C TYR A 134 -4.70 -4.46 -2.10
N TYR A 135 -4.46 -3.39 -2.84
CA TYR A 135 -4.73 -2.04 -2.34
C TYR A 135 -6.23 -1.80 -2.17
N SER A 136 -7.06 -2.32 -3.07
CA SER A 136 -8.53 -2.22 -2.97
C SER A 136 -9.14 -3.09 -1.86
N ALA A 137 -8.48 -4.17 -1.45
CA ALA A 137 -8.93 -4.96 -0.31
C ALA A 137 -8.56 -4.33 1.04
N ILE A 138 -7.49 -3.55 1.10
CA ILE A 138 -6.94 -3.02 2.36
C ILE A 138 -7.39 -1.58 2.62
N PHE A 139 -7.17 -0.64 1.69
CA PHE A 139 -7.44 0.77 1.95
C PHE A 139 -8.92 1.10 2.11
N PRO A 140 -9.85 0.57 1.30
CA PRO A 140 -11.26 0.71 1.57
C PRO A 140 -11.69 0.03 2.88
N PHE A 141 -11.16 -1.16 3.19
CA PHE A 141 -11.44 -1.84 4.46
C PHE A 141 -11.13 -0.95 5.67
N GLN A 142 -10.00 -0.24 5.67
CA GLN A 142 -9.62 0.66 6.77
C GLN A 142 -10.70 1.69 7.11
N LYS A 143 -11.46 2.15 6.10
CA LYS A 143 -12.54 3.14 6.30
C LYS A 143 -13.72 2.56 7.07
N TYR A 144 -13.94 1.26 6.98
CA TYR A 144 -15.07 0.57 7.59
C TYR A 144 -14.71 -0.24 8.83
N ALA A 145 -13.41 -0.49 9.06
CA ALA A 145 -12.92 -1.43 10.06
C ALA A 145 -13.38 -1.09 11.49
N ILE A 146 -13.31 0.19 11.89
CA ILE A 146 -13.71 0.59 13.24
C ILE A 146 -15.20 0.34 13.46
N ASN A 147 -16.05 0.77 12.52
CA ASN A 147 -17.51 0.56 12.63
C ASN A 147 -17.86 -0.95 12.56
N MET A 148 -17.19 -1.70 11.71
CA MET A 148 -17.35 -3.16 11.65
C MET A 148 -17.02 -3.83 12.98
N LEU A 149 -15.94 -3.43 13.65
CA LEU A 149 -15.59 -3.94 14.99
C LEU A 149 -16.63 -3.55 16.04
N GLN A 150 -17.18 -2.33 15.98
CA GLN A 150 -18.24 -1.90 16.87
C GLN A 150 -19.50 -2.76 16.68
N CYS A 151 -19.95 -2.95 15.45
CA CYS A 151 -21.15 -3.74 15.15
C CYS A 151 -21.04 -5.21 15.60
N ASN A 152 -19.87 -5.82 15.42
CA ASN A 152 -19.68 -7.24 15.71
C ASN A 152 -19.30 -7.56 17.16
N LEU A 153 -18.71 -6.60 17.88
CA LEU A 153 -18.17 -6.85 19.22
C LEU A 153 -18.76 -5.95 20.31
N ASP A 154 -19.71 -5.07 19.95
CA ASP A 154 -20.31 -4.06 20.83
C ASP A 154 -19.23 -3.17 21.51
N PHE A 155 -18.15 -2.87 20.79
CA PHE A 155 -17.07 -2.04 21.29
C PHE A 155 -17.41 -0.55 21.18
N THR A 156 -16.85 0.24 22.09
CA THR A 156 -16.79 1.69 21.90
C THR A 156 -15.87 2.01 20.73
N ALA A 157 -16.06 3.17 20.10
CA ALA A 157 -15.20 3.63 18.99
C ALA A 157 -13.71 3.68 19.41
N GLU A 158 -13.43 4.08 20.65
CA GLU A 158 -12.08 4.13 21.22
C GLU A 158 -11.43 2.74 21.27
N LYS A 159 -12.16 1.75 21.82
CA LYS A 159 -11.66 0.37 21.91
C LYS A 159 -11.46 -0.27 20.55
N ALA A 160 -12.38 -0.07 19.63
CA ALA A 160 -12.26 -0.52 18.26
C ALA A 160 -11.07 0.14 17.54
N GLY A 161 -10.88 1.45 17.74
CA GLY A 161 -9.74 2.22 17.22
C GLY A 161 -8.40 1.75 17.78
N MET A 162 -8.31 1.46 19.10
CA MET A 162 -7.09 0.90 19.70
C MET A 162 -6.70 -0.44 19.07
N ILE A 163 -7.66 -1.35 18.89
CA ILE A 163 -7.39 -2.64 18.25
C ILE A 163 -6.96 -2.43 16.79
N PHE A 164 -7.67 -1.59 16.07
CA PHE A 164 -7.35 -1.34 14.67
C PHE A 164 -5.99 -0.63 14.48
N SER A 165 -5.54 0.20 15.43
CA SER A 165 -4.24 0.91 15.34
C SER A 165 -3.04 -0.04 15.26
N VAL A 166 -3.19 -1.27 15.73
CA VAL A 166 -2.15 -2.31 15.61
C VAL A 166 -1.85 -2.64 14.14
N PHE A 167 -2.84 -2.50 13.23
CA PHE A 167 -2.64 -2.74 11.81
C PHE A 167 -1.58 -1.81 11.19
N PRO A 168 -1.74 -0.47 11.17
CA PRO A 168 -0.76 0.42 10.55
C PRO A 168 0.58 0.44 11.27
N LEU A 169 0.60 0.38 12.60
CA LEU A 169 1.83 0.39 13.41
C LEU A 169 2.61 -0.92 13.23
N GLY A 170 1.93 -2.06 13.29
CA GLY A 170 2.54 -3.36 13.04
C GLY A 170 3.08 -3.46 11.62
N ALA A 171 2.32 -2.98 10.63
CA ALA A 171 2.78 -2.96 9.25
C ALA A 171 4.00 -2.04 9.05
N ALA A 172 4.07 -0.90 9.72
CA ALA A 172 5.23 -0.01 9.67
C ALA A 172 6.51 -0.71 10.21
N ALA A 173 6.39 -1.47 11.29
CA ALA A 173 7.51 -2.20 11.88
C ALA A 173 7.92 -3.43 11.05
N ILE A 174 6.95 -4.17 10.53
CA ILE A 174 7.20 -5.46 9.85
C ILE A 174 7.68 -5.28 8.41
N THR A 175 7.20 -4.26 7.69
CA THR A 175 7.54 -4.08 6.26
C THR A 175 9.04 -3.99 5.98
N PRO A 176 9.87 -3.22 6.74
CA PRO A 176 11.32 -3.20 6.52
C PRO A 176 12.00 -4.53 6.82
N LEU A 177 11.52 -5.27 7.83
CA LEU A 177 12.04 -6.59 8.17
C LEU A 177 11.80 -7.59 7.05
N LEU A 178 10.61 -7.56 6.45
CA LEU A 178 10.27 -8.37 5.29
C LEU A 178 11.06 -7.94 4.05
N GLY A 179 11.30 -6.64 3.85
CA GLY A 179 12.17 -6.13 2.80
C GLY A 179 13.58 -6.71 2.90
N ASN A 180 14.20 -6.61 4.08
CA ASN A 180 15.53 -7.19 4.34
C ASN A 180 15.55 -8.72 4.13
N PHE A 181 14.48 -9.42 4.55
CA PHE A 181 14.36 -10.86 4.29
C PHE A 181 14.34 -11.17 2.78
N LEU A 182 13.54 -10.41 2.01
CA LEU A 182 13.45 -10.57 0.56
C LEU A 182 14.76 -10.25 -0.16
N ASP A 183 15.47 -9.21 0.27
CA ASP A 183 16.76 -8.84 -0.28
C ASP A 183 17.79 -9.97 -0.14
N ARG A 184 17.77 -10.65 1.01
CA ARG A 184 18.74 -11.74 1.32
C ARG A 184 18.31 -13.12 0.84
N LYS A 185 17.02 -13.43 0.87
CA LYS A 185 16.48 -14.78 0.60
C LYS A 185 15.70 -14.87 -0.71
N GLY A 186 15.25 -13.76 -1.26
CA GLY A 186 14.34 -13.73 -2.39
C GLY A 186 12.92 -14.16 -1.99
N LYS A 187 12.27 -14.94 -2.85
CA LYS A 187 10.91 -15.46 -2.67
C LYS A 187 9.80 -14.42 -2.86
N GLY A 188 10.02 -13.40 -3.71
CA GLY A 188 9.08 -12.30 -3.93
C GLY A 188 7.70 -12.77 -4.37
N ALA A 189 7.60 -13.59 -5.42
CA ALA A 189 6.31 -14.12 -5.87
C ALA A 189 5.64 -15.02 -4.82
N SER A 190 6.41 -15.84 -4.08
CA SER A 190 5.90 -16.63 -2.96
C SER A 190 5.33 -15.76 -1.85
N MET A 191 5.96 -14.64 -1.50
CA MET A 191 5.49 -13.72 -0.48
C MET A 191 4.17 -13.05 -0.87
N LEU A 192 3.97 -12.71 -2.15
CA LEU A 192 2.67 -12.23 -2.65
C LEU A 192 1.59 -13.29 -2.47
N ILE A 193 1.87 -14.56 -2.77
CA ILE A 193 0.93 -15.66 -2.57
C ILE A 193 0.55 -15.80 -1.09
N TYR A 194 1.52 -15.76 -0.17
CA TYR A 194 1.26 -15.81 1.28
C TYR A 194 0.45 -14.59 1.75
N GLY A 195 0.75 -13.41 1.23
CA GLY A 195 -0.02 -12.21 1.51
C GLY A 195 -1.49 -12.36 1.12
N ALA A 196 -1.77 -12.85 -0.10
CA ALA A 196 -3.13 -13.11 -0.57
C ALA A 196 -3.86 -14.13 0.32
N PHE A 197 -3.20 -15.21 0.67
CA PHE A 197 -3.77 -16.25 1.53
C PHE A 197 -4.15 -15.71 2.91
N LEU A 198 -3.26 -14.96 3.57
CA LEU A 198 -3.55 -14.31 4.84
C LEU A 198 -4.70 -13.31 4.72
N MET A 199 -4.74 -12.52 3.64
CA MET A 199 -5.82 -11.56 3.38
C MET A 199 -7.18 -12.27 3.28
N ILE A 200 -7.27 -13.41 2.59
CA ILE A 200 -8.49 -14.22 2.50
C ILE A 200 -8.94 -14.65 3.90
N ILE A 201 -8.04 -15.27 4.67
CA ILE A 201 -8.37 -15.78 6.01
C ILE A 201 -8.86 -14.66 6.92
N CYS A 202 -8.19 -13.49 6.91
CA CYS A 202 -8.57 -12.37 7.76
C CYS A 202 -9.96 -11.82 7.39
N HIS A 203 -10.24 -11.60 6.11
CA HIS A 203 -11.54 -11.09 5.69
C HIS A 203 -12.66 -12.12 5.88
N LEU A 204 -12.38 -13.41 5.72
CA LEU A 204 -13.35 -14.48 6.07
C LEU A 204 -13.60 -14.51 7.59
N ALA A 205 -12.58 -14.32 8.43
CA ALA A 205 -12.78 -14.22 9.86
C ALA A 205 -13.66 -13.01 10.23
N PHE A 206 -13.44 -11.86 9.60
CA PHE A 206 -14.30 -10.68 9.78
C PHE A 206 -15.72 -10.89 9.27
N ALA A 207 -15.91 -11.64 8.17
CA ALA A 207 -17.21 -11.89 7.59
C ALA A 207 -18.04 -12.92 8.37
N LEU A 208 -17.42 -13.99 8.84
CA LEU A 208 -18.11 -15.17 9.32
C LEU A 208 -17.86 -15.45 10.82
N ALA A 209 -16.60 -15.37 11.26
CA ALA A 209 -16.26 -15.72 12.62
C ALA A 209 -16.66 -14.61 13.62
N LEU A 210 -16.42 -13.33 13.33
CA LEU A 210 -16.76 -12.25 14.25
C LEU A 210 -18.26 -12.14 14.53
N PRO A 211 -19.17 -12.16 13.54
CA PRO A 211 -20.60 -12.15 13.82
C PRO A 211 -21.05 -13.36 14.66
N ALA A 212 -20.49 -14.55 14.41
CA ALA A 212 -20.81 -15.77 15.14
C ALA A 212 -20.28 -15.76 16.59
N LEU A 213 -19.26 -14.94 16.88
CA LEU A 213 -18.62 -14.83 18.19
C LEU A 213 -19.07 -13.57 18.95
N LYS A 214 -20.13 -12.89 18.50
CA LYS A 214 -20.67 -11.72 19.18
C LYS A 214 -21.07 -12.07 20.62
N GLY A 215 -20.63 -11.26 21.58
CA GLY A 215 -20.82 -11.51 23.03
C GLY A 215 -19.93 -12.58 23.65
N SER A 216 -19.05 -13.24 22.86
CA SER A 216 -18.08 -14.22 23.36
C SER A 216 -16.72 -13.57 23.67
N ILE A 217 -16.01 -14.13 24.65
CA ILE A 217 -14.60 -13.76 24.96
C ILE A 217 -13.68 -14.03 23.75
N ALA A 218 -14.02 -14.99 22.90
CA ALA A 218 -13.22 -15.33 21.71
C ALA A 218 -13.31 -14.25 20.61
N GLY A 219 -14.40 -13.49 20.53
CA GLY A 219 -14.58 -12.44 19.52
C GLY A 219 -13.43 -11.42 19.47
N PRO A 220 -13.11 -10.74 20.59
CA PRO A 220 -11.96 -9.80 20.64
C PRO A 220 -10.62 -10.43 20.26
N ILE A 221 -10.39 -11.69 20.63
CA ILE A 221 -9.13 -12.40 20.31
C ILE A 221 -9.04 -12.65 18.81
N VAL A 222 -10.12 -13.13 18.20
CA VAL A 222 -10.18 -13.35 16.74
C VAL A 222 -10.01 -12.02 16.00
N ALA A 223 -10.67 -10.94 16.44
CA ALA A 223 -10.52 -9.62 15.85
C ALA A 223 -9.06 -9.13 15.88
N PHE A 224 -8.44 -9.15 17.06
CA PHE A 224 -7.06 -8.72 17.24
C PHE A 224 -6.09 -9.56 16.40
N THR A 225 -6.21 -10.88 16.43
CA THR A 225 -5.36 -11.78 15.64
C THR A 225 -5.53 -11.53 14.15
N SER A 226 -6.76 -11.37 13.68
CA SER A 226 -7.04 -11.09 12.25
C SER A 226 -6.49 -9.73 11.82
N ILE A 227 -6.55 -8.70 12.67
CA ILE A 227 -5.96 -7.38 12.40
C ILE A 227 -4.43 -7.47 12.29
N VAL A 228 -3.77 -8.21 13.22
CA VAL A 228 -2.32 -8.43 13.18
C VAL A 228 -1.92 -9.18 11.90
N LEU A 229 -2.59 -10.28 11.58
CA LEU A 229 -2.32 -11.07 10.39
C LEU A 229 -2.58 -10.28 9.11
N LEU A 230 -3.61 -9.43 9.08
CA LEU A 230 -3.87 -8.54 7.96
C LEU A 230 -2.75 -7.49 7.78
N GLY A 231 -2.20 -6.98 8.89
CA GLY A 231 -1.03 -6.10 8.89
C GLY A 231 0.21 -6.79 8.30
N ILE A 232 0.45 -8.05 8.67
CA ILE A 232 1.51 -8.87 8.07
C ILE A 232 1.25 -9.08 6.57
N SER A 233 0.04 -9.51 6.20
CA SER A 233 -0.38 -9.67 4.81
C SER A 233 -0.08 -8.43 3.98
N PHE A 234 -0.50 -7.27 4.47
CA PHE A 234 -0.27 -6.01 3.76
C PHE A 234 1.20 -5.60 3.72
N SER A 235 2.00 -5.96 4.71
CA SER A 235 3.44 -5.67 4.71
C SER A 235 4.22 -6.48 3.68
N LEU A 236 3.76 -7.69 3.34
CA LEU A 236 4.33 -8.53 2.30
C LEU A 236 4.19 -7.90 0.90
N VAL A 237 3.11 -7.16 0.66
CA VAL A 237 2.82 -6.57 -0.66
C VAL A 237 3.85 -5.51 -1.06
N PRO A 238 4.03 -4.39 -0.35
CA PRO A 238 5.00 -3.38 -0.75
C PRO A 238 6.44 -3.91 -0.70
N ALA A 239 6.76 -4.83 0.22
CA ALA A 239 8.09 -5.43 0.29
C ALA A 239 8.40 -6.32 -0.92
N ALA A 240 7.41 -6.97 -1.53
CA ALA A 240 7.60 -7.90 -2.64
C ALA A 240 7.18 -7.34 -4.00
N LEU A 241 6.05 -6.60 -4.09
CA LEU A 241 5.49 -6.15 -5.36
C LEU A 241 6.34 -5.06 -6.00
N TRP A 242 6.67 -4.00 -5.26
CA TRP A 242 7.42 -2.87 -5.82
C TRP A 242 8.82 -3.26 -6.28
N PRO A 243 9.62 -4.04 -5.52
CA PRO A 243 10.91 -4.53 -5.99
C PRO A 243 10.83 -5.56 -7.13
N SER A 244 9.65 -6.11 -7.40
CA SER A 244 9.44 -7.00 -8.56
C SER A 244 9.34 -6.23 -9.88
N VAL A 245 8.83 -5.00 -9.88
CA VAL A 245 8.64 -4.22 -11.11
C VAL A 245 9.94 -4.05 -11.91
N PRO A 246 11.09 -3.66 -11.31
CA PRO A 246 12.36 -3.53 -12.05
C PRO A 246 12.91 -4.84 -12.61
N LYS A 247 12.43 -5.99 -12.13
CA LYS A 247 12.81 -7.32 -12.67
C LYS A 247 11.97 -7.71 -13.90
N LEU A 248 10.83 -7.04 -14.10
CA LEU A 248 9.83 -7.40 -15.12
C LEU A 248 9.78 -6.42 -16.28
N VAL A 249 10.26 -5.22 -16.08
CA VAL A 249 10.19 -4.11 -17.04
C VAL A 249 11.60 -3.58 -17.29
N ASP A 250 11.88 -3.21 -18.52
CA ASP A 250 13.13 -2.54 -18.91
C ASP A 250 13.34 -1.26 -18.08
N ASN A 251 14.57 -1.02 -17.63
CA ASN A 251 14.91 0.13 -16.79
C ASN A 251 14.46 1.47 -17.41
N ARG A 252 14.60 1.62 -18.74
CA ARG A 252 14.17 2.83 -19.47
C ARG A 252 12.67 3.10 -19.35
N LEU A 253 11.84 2.06 -19.14
CA LEU A 253 10.39 2.14 -19.03
C LEU A 253 9.89 2.18 -17.59
N LEU A 254 10.79 2.09 -16.61
CA LEU A 254 10.45 1.87 -15.21
C LEU A 254 9.56 2.97 -14.62
N GLY A 255 9.88 4.24 -14.87
CA GLY A 255 9.07 5.36 -14.41
C GLY A 255 7.66 5.33 -14.99
N SER A 256 7.53 5.03 -16.29
CA SER A 256 6.23 4.88 -16.96
C SER A 256 5.46 3.68 -16.43
N ALA A 257 6.13 2.57 -16.18
CA ALA A 257 5.51 1.37 -15.61
C ALA A 257 4.94 1.64 -14.21
N TYR A 258 5.70 2.29 -13.33
CA TYR A 258 5.20 2.71 -12.01
C TYR A 258 4.02 3.67 -12.15
N ALA A 259 4.10 4.69 -13.03
CA ALA A 259 3.01 5.64 -13.25
C ALA A 259 1.71 4.94 -13.67
N VAL A 260 1.79 4.00 -14.61
CA VAL A 260 0.63 3.22 -15.06
C VAL A 260 0.09 2.32 -13.94
N ILE A 261 0.95 1.65 -13.16
CA ILE A 261 0.50 0.83 -12.03
C ILE A 261 -0.23 1.70 -11.00
N PHE A 262 0.31 2.86 -10.62
CA PHE A 262 -0.34 3.79 -9.69
C PHE A 262 -1.67 4.31 -10.25
N TRP A 263 -1.72 4.63 -11.53
CA TRP A 263 -2.96 5.07 -12.18
C TRP A 263 -4.06 4.00 -12.10
N ILE A 264 -3.73 2.76 -12.47
CA ILE A 264 -4.66 1.61 -12.40
C ILE A 264 -5.05 1.34 -10.94
N GLN A 265 -4.11 1.40 -9.99
CA GLN A 265 -4.36 1.27 -8.56
C GLN A 265 -5.39 2.30 -8.08
N ASN A 266 -5.26 3.55 -8.47
CA ASN A 266 -6.17 4.62 -8.07
C ASN A 266 -7.60 4.43 -8.60
N ILE A 267 -7.79 3.80 -9.76
CA ILE A 267 -9.11 3.39 -10.23
C ILE A 267 -9.76 2.44 -9.21
N GLY A 268 -9.02 1.47 -8.70
CA GLY A 268 -9.49 0.56 -7.65
C GLY A 268 -9.80 1.28 -6.35
N LEU A 269 -8.90 2.16 -5.88
CA LEU A 269 -9.07 2.94 -4.65
C LEU A 269 -10.28 3.90 -4.72
N PHE A 270 -10.67 4.35 -5.91
CA PHE A 270 -11.88 5.13 -6.13
C PHE A 270 -13.13 4.24 -6.18
N ALA A 271 -13.10 3.16 -6.95
CA ALA A 271 -14.27 2.33 -7.24
C ALA A 271 -14.72 1.51 -6.02
N PHE A 272 -13.78 0.87 -5.31
CA PHE A 272 -14.14 -0.06 -4.23
C PHE A 272 -14.82 0.59 -3.03
N PRO A 273 -14.43 1.77 -2.52
CA PRO A 273 -15.21 2.44 -1.46
C PRO A 273 -16.66 2.71 -1.87
N MET A 274 -16.87 3.09 -3.15
CA MET A 274 -18.22 3.33 -3.67
C MET A 274 -19.03 2.03 -3.77
N ILE A 275 -18.41 0.96 -4.25
CA ILE A 275 -19.04 -0.37 -4.34
C ILE A 275 -19.43 -0.85 -2.94
N ILE A 276 -18.48 -0.82 -2.00
CA ILE A 276 -18.71 -1.26 -0.62
C ILE A 276 -19.79 -0.41 0.07
N GLY A 277 -19.80 0.92 -0.12
CA GLY A 277 -20.83 1.78 0.41
C GLY A 277 -22.23 1.44 -0.12
N LYS A 278 -22.36 1.19 -1.44
CA LYS A 278 -23.62 0.76 -2.05
C LYS A 278 -24.06 -0.62 -1.55
N VAL A 279 -23.14 -1.56 -1.45
CA VAL A 279 -23.42 -2.91 -0.92
C VAL A 279 -23.84 -2.82 0.53
N LEU A 280 -23.14 -2.04 1.35
CA LEU A 280 -23.49 -1.87 2.77
C LEU A 280 -24.91 -1.31 2.93
N ALA A 281 -25.29 -0.31 2.13
CA ALA A 281 -26.65 0.22 2.11
C ALA A 281 -27.68 -0.81 1.65
N ALA A 282 -27.35 -1.61 0.64
CA ALA A 282 -28.25 -2.63 0.08
C ALA A 282 -28.50 -3.81 1.03
N VAL A 283 -27.52 -4.19 1.85
CA VAL A 283 -27.64 -5.30 2.81
C VAL A 283 -28.19 -4.85 4.17
N ASN A 284 -28.35 -3.55 4.40
CA ASN A 284 -28.88 -2.97 5.64
C ASN A 284 -30.09 -2.05 5.37
N PRO A 285 -31.13 -2.48 4.65
CA PRO A 285 -32.27 -1.63 4.30
C PRO A 285 -33.03 -1.22 5.57
N GLY A 286 -33.31 0.08 5.71
CA GLY A 286 -34.11 0.61 6.83
C GLY A 286 -33.39 0.64 8.18
N ILE A 287 -32.10 0.29 8.25
CA ILE A 287 -31.30 0.42 9.47
C ILE A 287 -30.72 1.83 9.52
N GLU A 288 -31.25 2.67 10.44
CA GLU A 288 -30.79 4.04 10.64
C GLU A 288 -29.52 4.12 11.51
N ASP A 289 -29.36 3.20 12.48
CA ASP A 289 -28.21 3.19 13.37
C ASP A 289 -27.04 2.45 12.72
N PRO A 290 -25.93 3.16 12.39
CA PRO A 290 -24.74 2.54 11.80
C PRO A 290 -24.08 1.46 12.69
N LEU A 291 -24.38 1.43 13.98
CA LEU A 291 -23.84 0.41 14.90
C LEU A 291 -24.55 -0.96 14.78
N GLN A 292 -25.65 -1.01 14.01
CA GLN A 292 -26.39 -2.25 13.75
C GLN A 292 -26.13 -2.83 12.36
N TYR A 293 -25.21 -2.27 11.59
CA TYR A 293 -24.93 -2.70 10.23
C TYR A 293 -24.33 -4.12 10.19
N ASN A 294 -24.80 -4.90 9.24
CA ASN A 294 -24.24 -6.19 8.90
C ASN A 294 -23.11 -6.01 7.87
N TYR A 295 -21.90 -6.37 8.25
CA TYR A 295 -20.71 -6.27 7.42
C TYR A 295 -20.31 -7.57 6.70
N THR A 296 -21.10 -8.65 6.82
CA THR A 296 -20.76 -9.95 6.26
C THR A 296 -20.48 -9.86 4.75
N VAL A 297 -21.40 -9.31 3.97
CA VAL A 297 -21.24 -9.23 2.50
C VAL A 297 -20.09 -8.30 2.10
N PRO A 298 -19.94 -7.09 2.65
CA PRO A 298 -18.76 -6.26 2.43
C PRO A 298 -17.43 -6.99 2.68
N MET A 299 -17.32 -7.72 3.78
CA MET A 299 -16.10 -8.47 4.11
C MET A 299 -15.86 -9.65 3.16
N LEU A 300 -16.92 -10.33 2.70
CA LEU A 300 -16.81 -11.37 1.67
C LEU A 300 -16.33 -10.82 0.32
N ILE A 301 -16.71 -9.59 -0.04
CA ILE A 301 -16.18 -8.92 -1.24
C ILE A 301 -14.66 -8.71 -1.07
N PHE A 302 -14.20 -8.21 0.07
CA PHE A 302 -12.76 -8.08 0.31
C PHE A 302 -12.04 -9.43 0.30
N ALA A 303 -12.64 -10.49 0.84
CA ALA A 303 -12.10 -11.84 0.75
C ALA A 303 -11.98 -12.32 -0.70
N SER A 304 -12.97 -12.01 -1.55
CA SER A 304 -12.96 -12.39 -2.98
C SER A 304 -11.81 -11.70 -3.73
N LEU A 305 -11.47 -10.44 -3.40
CA LEU A 305 -10.29 -9.77 -3.97
C LEU A 305 -9.01 -10.53 -3.61
N GLY A 306 -8.94 -11.06 -2.38
CA GLY A 306 -7.84 -11.94 -1.95
C GLY A 306 -7.76 -13.22 -2.77
N VAL A 307 -8.90 -13.84 -3.09
CA VAL A 307 -8.93 -15.03 -3.93
C VAL A 307 -8.41 -14.75 -5.34
N PHE A 308 -8.84 -13.65 -5.97
CA PHE A 308 -8.32 -13.23 -7.27
C PHE A 308 -6.82 -12.91 -7.20
N ALA A 309 -6.37 -12.24 -6.13
CA ALA A 309 -4.95 -11.95 -5.92
C ALA A 309 -4.13 -13.25 -5.75
N LEU A 310 -4.67 -14.27 -5.07
CA LEU A 310 -4.03 -15.58 -4.94
C LEU A 310 -3.83 -16.25 -6.32
N PHE A 311 -4.86 -16.26 -7.16
CA PHE A 311 -4.77 -16.81 -8.52
C PHE A 311 -3.74 -16.06 -9.36
N LEU A 312 -3.73 -14.73 -9.33
CA LEU A 312 -2.75 -13.92 -10.06
C LEU A 312 -1.33 -14.12 -9.51
N GLY A 313 -1.16 -14.26 -8.19
CA GLY A 313 0.12 -14.56 -7.57
C GLY A 313 0.69 -15.91 -7.99
N LEU A 314 -0.15 -16.94 -8.03
CA LEU A 314 0.22 -18.28 -8.55
C LEU A 314 0.60 -18.20 -10.04
N TRP A 315 -0.16 -17.45 -10.82
CA TRP A 315 0.14 -17.24 -12.24
C TRP A 315 1.45 -16.48 -12.44
N LEU A 316 1.68 -15.41 -11.67
CA LEU A 316 2.95 -14.67 -11.69
C LEU A 316 4.14 -15.59 -11.40
N LYS A 317 4.03 -16.44 -10.38
CA LYS A 317 5.08 -17.41 -10.03
C LYS A 317 5.31 -18.44 -11.12
N ALA A 318 4.26 -18.90 -11.80
CA ALA A 318 4.37 -19.82 -12.92
C ALA A 318 5.07 -19.16 -14.14
N GLU A 319 4.74 -17.91 -14.45
CA GLU A 319 5.38 -17.13 -15.51
C GLU A 319 6.87 -16.85 -15.17
N ASP A 320 7.18 -16.52 -13.91
CA ASP A 320 8.55 -16.35 -13.44
C ASP A 320 9.38 -17.61 -13.65
N LYS A 321 8.84 -18.78 -13.26
CA LYS A 321 9.50 -20.08 -13.48
C LYS A 321 9.73 -20.36 -14.96
N LYS A 322 8.80 -19.96 -15.84
CA LYS A 322 8.86 -20.20 -17.28
C LYS A 322 9.85 -19.26 -18.00
N LYS A 323 9.88 -18.00 -17.60
CA LYS A 323 10.59 -16.92 -18.28
C LYS A 323 11.91 -16.52 -17.60
N GLY A 324 12.11 -16.91 -16.33
CA GLY A 324 13.34 -16.61 -15.60
C GLY A 324 13.49 -15.14 -15.19
N TYR A 325 12.41 -14.45 -14.83
CA TYR A 325 12.50 -13.04 -14.39
C TYR A 325 13.26 -12.83 -13.08
N GLY A 326 13.42 -13.90 -12.28
CA GLY A 326 14.16 -13.85 -11.03
C GLY A 326 13.37 -13.27 -9.85
N LEU A 327 12.04 -13.38 -9.85
CA LEU A 327 11.21 -12.91 -8.75
C LEU A 327 11.44 -13.69 -7.45
N GLU A 328 11.86 -14.95 -7.57
CA GLU A 328 12.19 -15.81 -6.44
C GLU A 328 13.65 -15.67 -6.00
N LEU A 329 14.48 -14.92 -6.73
CA LEU A 329 15.89 -14.73 -6.42
C LEU A 329 16.10 -13.53 -5.46
N PRO A 330 17.15 -13.58 -4.61
CA PRO A 330 17.58 -12.44 -3.80
C PRO A 330 17.83 -11.19 -4.65
N ASN A 331 17.62 -10.00 -4.07
CA ASN A 331 17.97 -8.73 -4.72
C ASN A 331 19.46 -8.42 -4.56
N ILE A 332 20.07 -8.83 -3.43
CA ILE A 332 21.51 -8.70 -3.19
C ILE A 332 22.24 -9.77 -4.01
N LYS A 333 23.11 -9.34 -4.89
CA LYS A 333 24.05 -10.24 -5.58
C LYS A 333 25.05 -10.75 -4.53
N LYS A 334 25.19 -12.06 -4.41
CA LYS A 334 26.33 -12.65 -3.69
C LYS A 334 27.54 -12.54 -4.60
N ASP A 335 28.57 -11.87 -4.11
CA ASP A 335 29.90 -11.89 -4.71
C ASP A 335 30.45 -13.31 -4.73
#